data_3a7e4a171063ec0524c3767223b16733
#
_entry.id   3a7e4a171063ec0524c3767223b16733
#
_cell.length_a   1.000
_cell.length_b   1.000
_cell.length_c   1.000
_cell.angle_alpha   90.00
_cell.angle_beta   90.00
_cell.angle_gamma   90.00
#
_symmetry.space_group_name_H-M   'P 1'
#
loop_
_entity.id
_entity.type
_entity.pdbx_description
1 polymer ?
#
loop_
_entity_poly.entity_id
_entity_poly.type
_entity_poly.pdbx_seq_one_letter_code
_entity_poly.pdbx_strand_id
1 'polypeptide(L)'
;MLTDLEKNAIRDHYQNIGKNLPGFRPRASQREMIAAVANAFSRTLTREEGGEPPKREGESIAVIEGPTGVGKSLAYLLAGGIMAQTRGKRLIVSSATVALQEQLVDRDLPFLVEKSGLELTFALAKGRGRYLCPYKLYQLTQSNAQQNLLGFEAPAVLWDSKPKPEELKLLRDIADEFSARRFNGDRDTWPEKIDDTIWMKVNNDNYGCLKAACPNRPECPFYLARDTLETVDVVVTNHDLLMVDISMGGGVILPDPENSFYCIDEAHHLPKKALSQFAAEHSWNQAVWALEKLPQVTGKITALTDKGELANLADEAAASLLESLHEWQFHLAEEPSLSLGSSENDRRTNSEPTWLWEDGKIPEGLETTVSNTAIAARSLYKHINSLNDALSAARRDKDQNSAQIDRLSTEFGVFRARIEQITATWDLLSTVPLEGEEPLAKWITRRADDKNDYIFNAS
;
A
#
# COMPACT_ATOMS: atom_id res chain seq x y z
N MET A 1 22.26 -24.64 12.82
CA MET A 1 21.61 -25.99 12.87
C MET A 1 20.51 -26.00 13.92
N LEU A 2 19.49 -26.86 13.75
CA LEU A 2 18.39 -27.03 14.71
C LEU A 2 18.93 -27.68 16.02
N THR A 3 18.73 -26.99 17.13
CA THR A 3 19.16 -27.46 18.45
C THR A 3 18.21 -28.54 18.99
N ASP A 4 18.67 -29.33 19.97
CA ASP A 4 17.82 -30.34 20.60
C ASP A 4 16.69 -29.72 21.43
N LEU A 5 16.90 -28.51 21.97
CA LEU A 5 15.87 -27.74 22.65
C LEU A 5 14.72 -27.37 21.67
N GLU A 6 15.06 -26.83 20.50
CA GLU A 6 14.08 -26.49 19.47
C GLU A 6 13.31 -27.70 18.96
N LYS A 7 14.02 -28.85 18.72
CA LYS A 7 13.39 -30.11 18.30
C LYS A 7 12.41 -30.63 19.34
N ASN A 8 12.80 -30.60 20.62
CA ASN A 8 11.96 -31.08 21.72
C ASN A 8 10.73 -30.15 21.88
N ALA A 9 10.91 -28.84 21.88
CA ALA A 9 9.80 -27.88 21.95
C ALA A 9 8.77 -28.13 20.84
N ILE A 10 9.24 -28.26 19.59
CA ILE A 10 8.35 -28.55 18.45
C ILE A 10 7.60 -29.86 18.64
N ARG A 11 8.30 -30.92 19.09
CA ARG A 11 7.70 -32.24 19.32
C ARG A 11 6.66 -32.21 20.43
N ASP A 12 6.98 -31.56 21.55
CA ASP A 12 6.11 -31.51 22.73
C ASP A 12 4.81 -30.75 22.43
N HIS A 13 4.91 -29.58 21.81
CA HIS A 13 3.73 -28.79 21.40
C HIS A 13 2.89 -29.53 20.34
N TYR A 14 3.51 -30.21 19.38
CA TYR A 14 2.79 -31.05 18.41
C TYR A 14 2.07 -32.24 19.08
N GLN A 15 2.71 -32.89 20.06
CA GLN A 15 2.07 -33.95 20.84
C GLN A 15 0.88 -33.42 21.67
N ASN A 16 1.01 -32.23 22.24
CA ASN A 16 -0.07 -31.60 22.98
C ASN A 16 -1.31 -31.36 22.10
N ILE A 17 -1.11 -30.97 20.84
CA ILE A 17 -2.24 -30.88 19.88
C ILE A 17 -2.94 -32.22 19.76
N GLY A 18 -2.18 -33.31 19.63
CA GLY A 18 -2.74 -34.66 19.56
C GLY A 18 -3.52 -35.08 20.79
N LYS A 19 -3.08 -34.66 22.00
CA LYS A 19 -3.79 -34.92 23.26
C LYS A 19 -5.06 -34.08 23.42
N ASN A 20 -5.02 -32.81 22.97
CA ASN A 20 -6.07 -31.82 23.18
C ASN A 20 -7.11 -31.79 22.05
N LEU A 21 -6.90 -32.56 20.97
CA LEU A 21 -7.82 -32.61 19.81
C LEU A 21 -8.34 -34.05 19.61
N PRO A 22 -9.56 -34.37 20.03
CA PRO A 22 -10.15 -35.69 19.81
C PRO A 22 -10.17 -36.06 18.32
N GLY A 23 -9.69 -37.26 18.00
CA GLY A 23 -9.65 -37.74 16.61
C GLY A 23 -8.46 -37.20 15.78
N PHE A 24 -7.55 -36.46 16.37
CA PHE A 24 -6.33 -36.06 15.69
C PHE A 24 -5.49 -37.23 15.22
N ARG A 25 -5.17 -37.24 13.95
CA ARG A 25 -4.28 -38.27 13.37
C ARG A 25 -3.03 -37.56 12.81
N PRO A 26 -1.84 -37.81 13.43
CA PRO A 26 -0.58 -37.28 12.90
C PRO A 26 -0.35 -37.75 11.48
N ARG A 27 -0.15 -36.79 10.55
CA ARG A 27 0.14 -37.07 9.14
C ARG A 27 1.64 -36.98 8.88
N ALA A 28 2.19 -37.93 8.11
CA ALA A 28 3.61 -37.94 7.77
C ALA A 28 4.01 -36.65 7.04
N SER A 29 3.25 -36.23 6.01
CA SER A 29 3.49 -35.01 5.25
C SER A 29 3.47 -33.73 6.10
N GLN A 30 2.60 -33.66 7.11
CA GLN A 30 2.56 -32.53 8.04
C GLN A 30 3.82 -32.47 8.91
N ARG A 31 4.29 -33.60 9.39
CA ARG A 31 5.55 -33.69 10.19
C ARG A 31 6.77 -33.35 9.34
N GLU A 32 6.81 -33.79 8.09
CA GLU A 32 7.86 -33.46 7.14
C GLU A 32 7.88 -31.93 6.87
N MET A 33 6.73 -31.31 6.69
CA MET A 33 6.62 -29.86 6.54
C MET A 33 7.10 -29.11 7.79
N ILE A 34 6.69 -29.52 8.98
CA ILE A 34 7.17 -28.97 10.27
C ILE A 34 8.71 -29.02 10.32
N ALA A 35 9.29 -30.18 9.99
CA ALA A 35 10.74 -30.37 9.99
C ALA A 35 11.42 -29.49 8.92
N ALA A 36 10.86 -29.38 7.74
CA ALA A 36 11.41 -28.56 6.65
C ALA A 36 11.43 -27.06 7.03
N VAL A 37 10.33 -26.55 7.58
CA VAL A 37 10.24 -25.16 8.06
C VAL A 37 11.25 -24.89 9.18
N ALA A 38 11.30 -25.75 10.20
CA ALA A 38 12.23 -25.62 11.31
C ALA A 38 13.70 -25.65 10.84
N ASN A 39 14.03 -26.56 9.91
CA ASN A 39 15.38 -26.65 9.34
C ASN A 39 15.74 -25.42 8.52
N ALA A 40 14.82 -24.86 7.70
CA ALA A 40 15.07 -23.64 6.94
C ALA A 40 15.39 -22.47 7.88
N PHE A 41 14.55 -22.24 8.89
CA PHE A 41 14.76 -21.16 9.86
C PHE A 41 16.01 -21.38 10.75
N SER A 42 16.39 -22.64 11.01
CA SER A 42 17.61 -22.94 11.79
C SER A 42 18.91 -22.55 11.10
N ARG A 43 18.89 -22.35 9.78
CA ARG A 43 20.06 -21.94 8.97
C ARG A 43 20.24 -20.42 8.93
N THR A 44 19.27 -19.66 9.43
CA THR A 44 19.35 -18.20 9.52
C THR A 44 20.31 -17.85 10.64
N LEU A 45 21.34 -17.07 10.33
CA LEU A 45 22.36 -16.67 11.29
C LEU A 45 21.91 -15.38 11.99
N THR A 46 22.10 -15.32 13.31
CA THR A 46 21.98 -14.09 14.09
C THR A 46 23.25 -13.28 13.92
N ARG A 47 23.14 -11.99 13.64
CA ARG A 47 24.27 -11.07 13.64
C ARG A 47 24.69 -10.82 15.09
N GLU A 48 25.93 -11.10 15.42
CA GLU A 48 26.49 -10.65 16.70
C GLU A 48 26.72 -9.13 16.64
N GLU A 49 26.36 -8.41 17.70
CA GLU A 49 26.56 -6.96 17.77
C GLU A 49 28.05 -6.61 17.54
N GLY A 50 28.32 -5.85 16.46
CA GLY A 50 29.65 -5.36 16.12
C GLY A 50 30.54 -6.31 15.34
N GLY A 51 30.06 -7.50 14.93
CA GLY A 51 30.79 -8.49 14.13
C GLY A 51 30.66 -8.29 12.62
N GLU A 52 31.57 -8.91 11.83
CA GLU A 52 31.40 -9.06 10.39
C GLU A 52 30.11 -9.86 10.10
N PRO A 53 29.41 -9.57 8.98
CA PRO A 53 28.21 -10.33 8.62
C PRO A 53 28.59 -11.83 8.52
N PRO A 54 27.87 -12.71 9.23
CA PRO A 54 28.20 -14.12 9.28
C PRO A 54 28.12 -14.72 7.88
N LYS A 55 29.10 -15.55 7.51
CA LYS A 55 29.09 -16.30 6.25
C LYS A 55 27.90 -17.25 6.27
N ARG A 56 27.00 -17.15 5.26
CA ARG A 56 25.86 -18.06 5.10
C ARG A 56 26.35 -19.49 4.91
N GLU A 57 26.03 -20.37 5.85
CA GLU A 57 26.20 -21.81 5.67
C GLU A 57 24.89 -22.38 5.06
N GLY A 58 24.80 -22.38 3.73
CA GLY A 58 23.68 -22.95 3.00
C GLY A 58 22.49 -22.00 2.79
N GLU A 59 21.51 -22.47 2.04
CA GLU A 59 20.28 -21.71 1.73
C GLU A 59 19.31 -21.74 2.91
N SER A 60 18.83 -20.58 3.33
CA SER A 60 17.78 -20.43 4.36
C SER A 60 16.38 -20.36 3.75
N ILE A 61 16.20 -20.75 2.51
CA ILE A 61 14.93 -20.76 1.79
C ILE A 61 14.48 -22.21 1.61
N ALA A 62 13.21 -22.49 1.93
CA ALA A 62 12.56 -23.76 1.63
C ALA A 62 11.29 -23.50 0.82
N VAL A 63 11.18 -24.14 -0.34
CA VAL A 63 9.96 -24.17 -1.15
C VAL A 63 9.28 -25.51 -0.89
N ILE A 64 8.06 -25.46 -0.36
CA ILE A 64 7.33 -26.65 0.09
C ILE A 64 5.99 -26.70 -0.62
N GLU A 65 5.76 -27.75 -1.40
CA GLU A 65 4.46 -28.03 -1.99
C GLU A 65 3.69 -29.00 -1.09
N GLY A 66 2.45 -28.66 -0.79
CA GLY A 66 1.55 -29.49 0.01
C GLY A 66 0.13 -29.43 -0.51
N PRO A 67 -0.55 -30.59 -0.68
CA PRO A 67 -1.94 -30.61 -1.13
C PRO A 67 -2.87 -29.94 -0.13
N THR A 68 -4.07 -29.58 -0.58
CA THR A 68 -5.11 -29.03 0.28
C THR A 68 -5.49 -30.02 1.39
N GLY A 69 -5.78 -29.52 2.58
CA GLY A 69 -6.22 -30.34 3.71
C GLY A 69 -5.09 -31.09 4.44
N VAL A 70 -3.83 -30.94 4.05
CA VAL A 70 -2.70 -31.56 4.79
C VAL A 70 -2.43 -30.89 6.15
N GLY A 71 -2.96 -29.67 6.36
CA GLY A 71 -2.74 -28.87 7.56
C GLY A 71 -1.47 -28.01 7.45
N LYS A 72 -1.27 -27.35 6.31
CA LYS A 72 -0.15 -26.45 6.04
C LYS A 72 -0.03 -25.35 7.11
N SER A 73 -1.15 -24.64 7.38
CA SER A 73 -1.16 -23.53 8.35
C SER A 73 -0.66 -23.97 9.72
N LEU A 74 -1.18 -25.09 10.24
CA LEU A 74 -0.71 -25.65 11.51
C LEU A 74 0.78 -25.95 11.50
N ALA A 75 1.30 -26.51 10.40
CA ALA A 75 2.70 -26.93 10.31
C ALA A 75 3.65 -25.71 10.35
N TYR A 76 3.40 -24.70 9.50
CA TYR A 76 4.31 -23.56 9.45
C TYR A 76 4.12 -22.60 10.64
N LEU A 77 2.91 -22.46 11.19
CA LEU A 77 2.67 -21.63 12.37
C LEU A 77 3.33 -22.24 13.63
N LEU A 78 3.20 -23.57 13.83
CA LEU A 78 3.83 -24.25 14.96
C LEU A 78 5.36 -24.14 14.89
N ALA A 79 5.96 -24.60 13.79
CA ALA A 79 7.41 -24.59 13.64
C ALA A 79 7.96 -23.16 13.62
N GLY A 80 7.33 -22.27 12.84
CA GLY A 80 7.76 -20.89 12.70
C GLY A 80 7.63 -20.10 13.99
N GLY A 81 6.52 -20.23 14.73
CA GLY A 81 6.30 -19.56 16.00
C GLY A 81 7.33 -19.98 17.06
N ILE A 82 7.58 -21.28 17.22
CA ILE A 82 8.59 -21.77 18.15
C ILE A 82 9.99 -21.30 17.77
N MET A 83 10.34 -21.38 16.47
CA MET A 83 11.64 -20.93 16.01
C MET A 83 11.82 -19.42 16.20
N ALA A 84 10.77 -18.62 15.97
CA ALA A 84 10.81 -17.18 16.18
C ALA A 84 11.06 -16.84 17.66
N GLN A 85 10.29 -17.42 18.57
CA GLN A 85 10.47 -17.19 20.00
C GLN A 85 11.84 -17.65 20.52
N THR A 86 12.28 -18.85 20.14
CA THR A 86 13.57 -19.39 20.64
C THR A 86 14.77 -18.60 20.13
N ARG A 87 14.62 -17.89 19.00
CA ARG A 87 15.69 -17.09 18.40
C ARG A 87 15.53 -15.58 18.58
N GLY A 88 14.55 -15.14 19.37
CA GLY A 88 14.27 -13.73 19.61
C GLY A 88 13.90 -12.97 18.33
N LYS A 89 13.24 -13.65 17.38
CA LYS A 89 12.77 -13.10 16.11
C LYS A 89 11.24 -13.06 16.06
N ARG A 90 10.69 -12.41 15.03
CA ARG A 90 9.25 -12.45 14.72
C ARG A 90 8.96 -13.36 13.54
N LEU A 91 7.79 -13.96 13.51
CA LEU A 91 7.28 -14.69 12.36
C LEU A 91 6.34 -13.78 11.55
N ILE A 92 6.70 -13.47 10.33
CA ILE A 92 5.84 -12.78 9.38
C ILE A 92 5.21 -13.83 8.47
N VAL A 93 3.87 -13.91 8.49
CA VAL A 93 3.09 -14.83 7.65
C VAL A 93 2.36 -14.00 6.61
N SER A 94 2.73 -14.15 5.35
CA SER A 94 2.06 -13.50 4.23
C SER A 94 1.15 -14.48 3.49
N SER A 95 -0.11 -14.08 3.26
CA SER A 95 -1.12 -14.88 2.57
C SER A 95 -1.68 -14.15 1.34
N ALA A 96 -2.28 -14.89 0.41
CA ALA A 96 -2.70 -14.34 -0.88
C ALA A 96 -3.94 -13.44 -0.82
N THR A 97 -4.85 -13.66 0.13
CA THR A 97 -6.15 -12.97 0.21
C THR A 97 -6.48 -12.49 1.62
N VAL A 98 -7.35 -11.48 1.72
CA VAL A 98 -7.87 -10.97 3.01
C VAL A 98 -8.59 -12.07 3.79
N ALA A 99 -9.41 -12.88 3.13
CA ALA A 99 -10.15 -13.98 3.78
C ALA A 99 -9.21 -15.02 4.43
N LEU A 100 -8.08 -15.34 3.78
CA LEU A 100 -7.08 -16.24 4.36
C LEU A 100 -6.33 -15.61 5.54
N GLN A 101 -6.09 -14.29 5.50
CA GLN A 101 -5.52 -13.58 6.65
C GLN A 101 -6.44 -13.63 7.87
N GLU A 102 -7.74 -13.36 7.67
CA GLU A 102 -8.77 -13.43 8.71
C GLU A 102 -8.87 -14.84 9.27
N GLN A 103 -8.87 -15.86 8.42
CA GLN A 103 -8.82 -17.25 8.87
C GLN A 103 -7.62 -17.55 9.76
N LEU A 104 -6.43 -17.07 9.39
CA LEU A 104 -5.22 -17.27 10.20
C LEU A 104 -5.33 -16.62 11.58
N VAL A 105 -5.83 -15.38 11.65
CA VAL A 105 -5.90 -14.60 12.89
C VAL A 105 -7.08 -15.02 13.78
N ASP A 106 -8.25 -15.27 13.19
CA ASP A 106 -9.48 -15.53 13.95
C ASP A 106 -9.68 -17.00 14.29
N ARG A 107 -8.99 -17.91 13.59
CA ARG A 107 -9.21 -19.34 13.74
C ARG A 107 -7.93 -20.15 13.93
N ASP A 108 -6.97 -20.06 13.00
CA ASP A 108 -5.83 -21.01 12.98
C ASP A 108 -4.82 -20.71 14.11
N LEU A 109 -4.49 -19.45 14.38
CA LEU A 109 -3.62 -19.03 15.47
C LEU A 109 -4.26 -19.26 16.85
N PRO A 110 -5.51 -18.84 17.13
CA PRO A 110 -6.20 -19.17 18.37
C PRO A 110 -6.28 -20.69 18.62
N PHE A 111 -6.60 -21.46 17.58
CA PHE A 111 -6.63 -22.91 17.65
C PHE A 111 -5.25 -23.49 18.00
N LEU A 112 -4.19 -23.00 17.35
CA LEU A 112 -2.83 -23.44 17.65
C LEU A 112 -2.48 -23.18 19.12
N VAL A 113 -2.67 -21.95 19.60
CA VAL A 113 -2.40 -21.55 21.00
C VAL A 113 -3.17 -22.45 21.97
N GLU A 114 -4.48 -22.59 21.78
CA GLU A 114 -5.34 -23.41 22.66
C GLU A 114 -4.92 -24.88 22.68
N LYS A 115 -4.63 -25.51 21.55
CA LYS A 115 -4.40 -26.93 21.44
C LYS A 115 -2.96 -27.34 21.68
N SER A 116 -1.99 -26.51 21.36
CA SER A 116 -0.57 -26.82 21.57
C SER A 116 -0.05 -26.39 22.94
N GLY A 117 -0.73 -25.46 23.62
CA GLY A 117 -0.22 -24.82 24.83
C GLY A 117 0.97 -23.87 24.56
N LEU A 118 1.17 -23.47 23.32
CA LEU A 118 2.20 -22.52 22.94
C LEU A 118 1.67 -21.10 23.21
N GLU A 119 2.38 -20.31 23.96
CA GLU A 119 2.03 -18.91 24.22
C GLU A 119 2.56 -18.04 23.07
N LEU A 120 1.69 -17.64 22.14
CA LEU A 120 2.00 -16.76 21.02
C LEU A 120 1.07 -15.55 21.04
N THR A 121 1.67 -14.39 20.88
CA THR A 121 0.96 -13.14 20.58
C THR A 121 0.97 -12.90 19.08
N PHE A 122 -0.13 -12.39 18.53
CA PHE A 122 -0.23 -12.19 17.09
C PHE A 122 -1.09 -10.97 16.74
N ALA A 123 -0.80 -10.39 15.58
CA ALA A 123 -1.56 -9.26 15.05
C ALA A 123 -1.67 -9.33 13.52
N LEU A 124 -2.74 -8.71 12.99
CA LEU A 124 -2.97 -8.56 11.57
C LEU A 124 -2.44 -7.21 11.09
N ALA A 125 -1.49 -7.22 10.17
CA ALA A 125 -1.02 -6.04 9.49
C ALA A 125 -1.90 -5.77 8.26
N LYS A 126 -2.57 -4.63 8.26
CA LYS A 126 -3.42 -4.16 7.16
C LYS A 126 -2.82 -2.92 6.51
N GLY A 127 -3.14 -2.74 5.22
CA GLY A 127 -2.78 -1.53 4.50
C GLY A 127 -3.40 -0.28 5.14
N ARG A 128 -2.67 0.82 5.07
CA ARG A 128 -3.03 2.12 5.67
C ARG A 128 -4.46 2.56 5.34
N GLY A 129 -4.90 2.36 4.10
CA GLY A 129 -6.24 2.73 3.63
C GLY A 129 -7.39 1.96 4.30
N ARG A 130 -7.10 0.90 5.07
CA ARG A 130 -8.13 0.20 5.86
C ARG A 130 -8.47 0.91 7.17
N TYR A 131 -7.66 1.88 7.58
CA TYR A 131 -7.84 2.59 8.84
C TYR A 131 -8.42 3.99 8.63
N LEU A 132 -9.32 4.38 9.51
CA LEU A 132 -9.87 5.71 9.61
C LEU A 132 -8.76 6.73 9.90
N CYS A 133 -8.85 7.92 9.29
CA CYS A 133 -8.09 9.09 9.69
C CYS A 133 -8.98 10.02 10.53
N PRO A 134 -8.84 10.06 11.87
CA PRO A 134 -9.66 10.93 12.71
C PRO A 134 -9.55 12.41 12.32
N TYR A 135 -8.36 12.84 11.92
CA TYR A 135 -8.14 14.21 11.46
C TYR A 135 -9.04 14.58 10.26
N LYS A 136 -9.06 13.75 9.20
CA LYS A 136 -9.92 13.96 8.03
C LYS A 136 -11.40 13.89 8.40
N LEU A 137 -11.79 12.92 9.21
CA LEU A 137 -13.17 12.73 9.65
C LEU A 137 -13.69 13.95 10.39
N TYR A 138 -12.94 14.47 11.36
CA TYR A 138 -13.34 15.65 12.14
C TYR A 138 -13.38 16.91 11.28
N GLN A 139 -12.47 17.07 10.33
CA GLN A 139 -12.53 18.18 9.37
C GLN A 139 -13.83 18.16 8.54
N LEU A 140 -14.35 16.98 8.18
CA LEU A 140 -15.58 16.83 7.41
C LEU A 140 -16.84 17.03 8.25
N THR A 141 -16.85 16.50 9.47
CA THR A 141 -18.07 16.42 10.28
C THR A 141 -18.29 17.66 11.14
N GLN A 142 -17.22 18.36 11.55
CA GLN A 142 -17.29 19.53 12.44
C GLN A 142 -17.37 20.89 11.71
N SER A 143 -17.23 20.91 10.39
CA SER A 143 -17.05 22.14 9.61
C SER A 143 -18.29 23.03 9.42
N ASN A 144 -19.46 22.66 9.96
CA ASN A 144 -20.71 23.36 9.61
C ASN A 144 -21.19 24.47 10.56
N ALA A 145 -20.64 24.65 11.75
CA ALA A 145 -21.17 25.66 12.67
C ALA A 145 -20.18 26.79 13.06
N GLN A 146 -18.92 26.47 13.27
CA GLN A 146 -17.93 27.47 13.70
C GLN A 146 -17.05 28.02 12.59
N GLN A 147 -16.90 27.32 11.47
CA GLN A 147 -16.03 27.75 10.35
C GLN A 147 -16.65 28.85 9.51
N ASN A 148 -17.98 28.87 9.34
CA ASN A 148 -18.68 29.97 8.64
C ASN A 148 -18.57 31.31 9.38
N LEU A 149 -18.33 31.30 10.70
CA LEU A 149 -18.11 32.51 11.48
C LEU A 149 -16.70 33.08 11.35
N LEU A 150 -15.72 32.29 10.89
CA LEU A 150 -14.31 32.67 10.74
C LEU A 150 -13.88 32.80 9.27
N GLY A 151 -14.80 32.73 8.29
CA GLY A 151 -14.51 32.88 6.86
C GLY A 151 -13.68 31.75 6.23
N PHE A 152 -13.60 30.57 6.88
CA PHE A 152 -12.88 29.42 6.33
C PHE A 152 -13.81 28.61 5.43
N GLU A 153 -13.63 28.68 4.13
CA GLU A 153 -14.23 27.74 3.21
C GLU A 153 -13.70 26.32 3.47
N ALA A 154 -14.62 25.34 3.45
CA ALA A 154 -14.21 23.92 3.48
C ALA A 154 -13.24 23.66 2.32
N PRO A 155 -12.18 22.85 2.48
CA PRO A 155 -11.23 22.57 1.42
C PRO A 155 -11.97 21.99 0.21
N ALA A 156 -12.09 22.79 -0.85
CA ALA A 156 -12.87 22.46 -2.04
C ALA A 156 -12.24 21.35 -2.91
N VAL A 157 -11.01 20.92 -2.58
CA VAL A 157 -10.15 20.14 -3.48
C VAL A 157 -9.65 18.82 -2.88
N LEU A 158 -10.00 18.50 -1.64
CA LEU A 158 -9.61 17.21 -1.04
C LEU A 158 -10.24 15.99 -1.72
N TRP A 159 -11.32 16.20 -2.49
CA TRP A 159 -12.09 15.12 -3.13
C TRP A 159 -12.53 15.53 -4.52
N ASP A 160 -12.61 14.58 -5.42
CA ASP A 160 -13.14 14.76 -6.78
C ASP A 160 -14.60 15.28 -6.77
N SER A 161 -15.32 15.05 -5.64
CA SER A 161 -16.68 15.53 -5.41
C SER A 161 -16.91 15.88 -3.93
N LYS A 162 -17.65 16.95 -3.65
CA LYS A 162 -18.11 17.26 -2.27
C LYS A 162 -18.98 16.13 -1.75
N PRO A 163 -18.86 15.75 -0.45
CA PRO A 163 -19.72 14.75 0.14
C PRO A 163 -21.20 15.14 0.01
N LYS A 164 -22.04 14.19 -0.37
CA LYS A 164 -23.50 14.36 -0.41
C LYS A 164 -24.06 14.40 1.02
N PRO A 165 -25.26 14.98 1.23
CA PRO A 165 -25.87 15.02 2.58
C PRO A 165 -26.01 13.65 3.26
N GLU A 166 -26.31 12.60 2.48
CA GLU A 166 -26.42 11.22 2.95
C GLU A 166 -25.07 10.65 3.39
N GLU A 167 -24.01 10.93 2.63
CA GLU A 167 -22.63 10.54 2.96
C GLU A 167 -22.17 11.25 4.25
N LEU A 168 -22.51 12.54 4.41
CA LEU A 168 -22.19 13.29 5.63
C LEU A 168 -22.91 12.73 6.87
N LYS A 169 -24.12 12.18 6.70
CA LYS A 169 -24.83 11.52 7.80
C LYS A 169 -24.04 10.28 8.25
N LEU A 170 -23.67 9.39 7.32
CA LEU A 170 -22.87 8.21 7.63
C LEU A 170 -21.54 8.59 8.29
N LEU A 171 -20.86 9.62 7.78
CA LEU A 171 -19.58 10.06 8.36
C LEU A 171 -19.74 10.63 9.78
N ARG A 172 -20.88 11.25 10.11
CA ARG A 172 -21.18 11.66 11.50
C ARG A 172 -21.46 10.47 12.39
N ASP A 173 -22.21 9.48 11.91
CA ASP A 173 -22.46 8.24 12.66
C ASP A 173 -21.12 7.53 12.97
N ILE A 174 -20.21 7.46 11.99
CA ILE A 174 -18.85 6.93 12.18
C ILE A 174 -18.07 7.76 13.22
N ALA A 175 -18.17 9.10 13.20
CA ALA A 175 -17.49 9.96 14.14
C ALA A 175 -18.01 9.78 15.58
N ASP A 176 -19.31 9.63 15.74
CA ASP A 176 -19.96 9.41 17.04
C ASP A 176 -19.56 8.05 17.63
N GLU A 177 -19.58 6.98 16.80
CA GLU A 177 -19.18 5.63 17.24
C GLU A 177 -17.67 5.55 17.55
N PHE A 178 -16.82 6.23 16.77
CA PHE A 178 -15.38 6.30 17.02
C PHE A 178 -15.08 7.10 18.29
N SER A 179 -15.69 8.27 18.47
CA SER A 179 -15.52 9.11 19.67
C SER A 179 -16.00 8.40 20.93
N ALA A 180 -17.06 7.60 20.83
CA ALA A 180 -17.57 6.77 21.92
C ALA A 180 -16.76 5.48 22.15
N ARG A 181 -15.70 5.23 21.39
CA ARG A 181 -14.86 4.02 21.43
C ARG A 181 -15.62 2.71 21.17
N ARG A 182 -16.76 2.77 20.45
CA ARG A 182 -17.51 1.59 20.00
C ARG A 182 -17.05 1.10 18.63
N PHE A 183 -16.38 1.96 17.88
CA PHE A 183 -15.71 1.63 16.63
C PHE A 183 -14.19 1.89 16.79
N ASN A 184 -13.36 0.90 16.43
CA ASN A 184 -11.91 0.97 16.57
C ASN A 184 -11.20 1.68 15.41
N GLY A 185 -11.94 2.08 14.37
CA GLY A 185 -11.39 2.75 13.18
C GLY A 185 -10.82 1.81 12.12
N ASP A 186 -10.94 0.49 12.28
CA ASP A 186 -10.66 -0.47 11.21
C ASP A 186 -11.94 -0.66 10.37
N ARG A 187 -11.90 -0.31 9.09
CA ARG A 187 -13.04 -0.42 8.16
C ARG A 187 -13.75 -1.76 8.21
N ASP A 188 -12.98 -2.84 8.37
CA ASP A 188 -13.51 -4.20 8.32
C ASP A 188 -14.35 -4.56 9.56
N THR A 189 -14.22 -3.78 10.62
CA THR A 189 -15.01 -3.95 11.86
C THR A 189 -16.30 -3.13 11.87
N TRP A 190 -16.53 -2.28 10.85
CA TRP A 190 -17.81 -1.59 10.71
C TRP A 190 -18.91 -2.57 10.28
N PRO A 191 -20.11 -2.53 10.92
CA PRO A 191 -21.14 -3.54 10.69
C PRO A 191 -21.65 -3.65 9.25
N GLU A 192 -21.67 -2.52 8.53
CA GLU A 192 -22.15 -2.44 7.15
C GLU A 192 -21.00 -2.14 6.19
N LYS A 193 -21.13 -2.60 4.94
CA LYS A 193 -20.15 -2.30 3.91
C LYS A 193 -20.18 -0.81 3.58
N ILE A 194 -19.08 -0.09 3.89
CA ILE A 194 -18.91 1.30 3.50
C ILE A 194 -18.47 1.35 2.03
N ASP A 195 -19.11 2.21 1.23
CA ASP A 195 -18.70 2.45 -0.16
C ASP A 195 -17.26 2.97 -0.22
N ASP A 196 -16.50 2.50 -1.22
CA ASP A 196 -15.09 2.86 -1.37
C ASP A 196 -14.91 4.36 -1.59
N THR A 197 -15.81 5.00 -2.33
CA THR A 197 -15.77 6.44 -2.62
C THR A 197 -16.01 7.29 -1.37
N ILE A 198 -16.83 6.80 -0.43
CA ILE A 198 -17.06 7.45 0.85
C ILE A 198 -15.86 7.22 1.77
N TRP A 199 -15.37 5.97 1.85
CA TRP A 199 -14.25 5.62 2.72
C TRP A 199 -12.96 6.34 2.34
N MET A 200 -12.66 6.50 1.07
CA MET A 200 -11.49 7.25 0.58
C MET A 200 -11.45 8.71 1.07
N LYS A 201 -12.60 9.29 1.43
CA LYS A 201 -12.67 10.65 1.96
C LYS A 201 -12.14 10.78 3.39
N VAL A 202 -12.15 9.67 4.15
CA VAL A 202 -11.79 9.65 5.57
C VAL A 202 -10.72 8.62 5.93
N ASN A 203 -10.25 7.82 4.98
CA ASN A 203 -9.21 6.84 5.24
C ASN A 203 -7.85 7.50 5.51
N ASN A 204 -6.97 6.74 6.14
CA ASN A 204 -5.57 7.13 6.28
C ASN A 204 -4.83 6.90 4.97
N ASP A 205 -4.04 7.87 4.55
CA ASP A 205 -3.14 7.77 3.39
C ASP A 205 -1.73 8.29 3.73
N ASN A 206 -0.76 8.04 2.85
CA ASN A 206 0.61 8.43 3.14
C ASN A 206 0.87 9.92 2.90
N TYR A 207 0.17 10.53 1.93
CA TYR A 207 0.48 11.87 1.42
C TYR A 207 -0.22 12.96 2.24
N GLY A 208 -1.50 12.75 2.59
CA GLY A 208 -2.27 13.67 3.44
C GLY A 208 -2.04 13.48 4.93
N CYS A 209 -1.22 12.51 5.35
CA CYS A 209 -0.95 12.24 6.75
C CYS A 209 0.07 13.21 7.35
N LEU A 210 -0.31 13.90 8.42
CA LEU A 210 0.54 14.84 9.16
C LEU A 210 1.61 14.15 10.02
N LYS A 211 1.64 12.84 10.05
CA LYS A 211 2.63 12.00 10.77
C LYS A 211 2.77 12.39 12.25
N ALA A 212 4.01 12.64 12.70
CA ALA A 212 4.31 12.97 14.09
C ALA A 212 3.65 14.27 14.59
N ALA A 213 3.32 15.19 13.71
CA ALA A 213 2.72 16.46 14.06
C ALA A 213 1.17 16.46 13.99
N CYS A 214 0.55 15.30 13.75
CA CYS A 214 -0.91 15.18 13.75
C CYS A 214 -1.47 15.32 15.17
N PRO A 215 -2.44 16.23 15.41
CA PRO A 215 -3.06 16.38 16.72
C PRO A 215 -3.82 15.12 17.17
N ASN A 216 -4.33 14.33 16.22
CA ASN A 216 -5.06 13.09 16.49
C ASN A 216 -4.16 11.84 16.49
N ARG A 217 -2.83 11.98 16.50
CA ARG A 217 -1.92 10.83 16.50
C ARG A 217 -2.13 9.87 17.69
N PRO A 218 -2.38 10.32 18.93
CA PRO A 218 -2.58 9.40 20.06
C PRO A 218 -3.78 8.47 19.92
N GLU A 219 -4.80 8.87 19.17
CA GLU A 219 -6.01 8.07 18.92
C GLU A 219 -6.06 7.48 17.50
N CYS A 220 -5.00 7.66 16.70
CA CYS A 220 -4.99 7.25 15.30
C CYS A 220 -4.97 5.73 15.17
N PRO A 221 -6.02 5.10 14.61
CA PRO A 221 -6.13 3.65 14.50
C PRO A 221 -4.96 3.01 13.75
N PHE A 222 -4.48 3.69 12.71
CA PHE A 222 -3.34 3.22 11.93
C PHE A 222 -2.06 3.12 12.76
N TYR A 223 -1.74 4.17 13.54
CA TYR A 223 -0.51 4.14 14.34
C TYR A 223 -0.61 3.19 15.52
N LEU A 224 -1.78 3.11 16.16
CA LEU A 224 -2.01 2.13 17.25
C LEU A 224 -1.85 0.69 16.75
N ALA A 225 -2.40 0.38 15.56
CA ALA A 225 -2.21 -0.93 14.95
C ALA A 225 -0.73 -1.18 14.60
N ARG A 226 0.00 -0.17 14.11
CA ARG A 226 1.43 -0.30 13.79
C ARG A 226 2.28 -0.55 15.03
N ASP A 227 2.04 0.18 16.11
CA ASP A 227 2.78 0.01 17.36
C ASP A 227 2.59 -1.41 17.91
N THR A 228 1.44 -2.03 17.67
CA THR A 228 1.18 -3.43 18.05
C THR A 228 2.07 -4.43 17.28
N LEU A 229 2.35 -4.19 15.99
CA LEU A 229 3.17 -5.10 15.18
C LEU A 229 4.60 -5.25 15.72
N GLU A 230 5.09 -4.23 16.43
CA GLU A 230 6.43 -4.24 17.03
C GLU A 230 6.52 -5.09 18.32
N THR A 231 5.39 -5.53 18.86
CA THR A 231 5.34 -6.20 20.17
C THR A 231 4.90 -7.66 20.12
N VAL A 232 4.34 -8.11 18.98
CA VAL A 232 3.81 -9.47 18.85
C VAL A 232 4.83 -10.45 18.27
N ASP A 233 4.64 -11.75 18.56
CA ASP A 233 5.48 -12.83 18.05
C ASP A 233 5.21 -13.14 16.58
N VAL A 234 3.93 -13.06 16.16
CA VAL A 234 3.49 -13.40 14.80
C VAL A 234 2.75 -12.22 14.18
N VAL A 235 3.21 -11.78 13.02
CA VAL A 235 2.53 -10.76 12.19
C VAL A 235 1.95 -11.44 10.96
N VAL A 236 0.63 -11.40 10.82
CA VAL A 236 -0.07 -11.87 9.61
C VAL A 236 -0.27 -10.71 8.66
N THR A 237 0.01 -10.88 7.37
CA THR A 237 -0.11 -9.86 6.34
C THR A 237 -0.58 -10.47 5.02
N ASN A 238 -0.84 -9.64 3.99
CA ASN A 238 -1.04 -10.12 2.62
C ASN A 238 0.20 -9.88 1.75
N HIS A 239 0.20 -10.53 0.58
CA HIS A 239 1.30 -10.36 -0.37
C HIS A 239 1.44 -8.93 -0.86
N ASP A 240 0.34 -8.18 -1.03
CA ASP A 240 0.39 -6.81 -1.48
C ASP A 240 1.15 -5.92 -0.46
N LEU A 241 0.81 -6.03 0.82
CA LEU A 241 1.49 -5.24 1.86
C LEU A 241 2.95 -5.68 2.07
N LEU A 242 3.24 -6.98 1.94
CA LEU A 242 4.61 -7.49 1.93
C LEU A 242 5.42 -6.91 0.77
N MET A 243 4.85 -6.87 -0.44
CA MET A 243 5.52 -6.28 -1.61
C MET A 243 5.75 -4.78 -1.46
N VAL A 244 4.77 -4.05 -0.89
CA VAL A 244 4.95 -2.63 -0.57
C VAL A 244 6.10 -2.43 0.43
N ASP A 245 6.17 -3.23 1.48
CA ASP A 245 7.27 -3.14 2.47
C ASP A 245 8.64 -3.42 1.82
N ILE A 246 8.72 -4.47 1.00
CA ILE A 246 9.95 -4.81 0.25
C ILE A 246 10.35 -3.68 -0.70
N SER A 247 9.40 -3.07 -1.41
CA SER A 247 9.67 -1.95 -2.33
C SER A 247 10.23 -0.72 -1.64
N MET A 248 9.95 -0.57 -0.34
CA MET A 248 10.47 0.50 0.51
C MET A 248 11.81 0.15 1.19
N GLY A 249 12.39 -1.01 0.89
CA GLY A 249 13.64 -1.52 1.46
C GLY A 249 13.45 -2.55 2.58
N GLY A 250 12.21 -2.84 2.98
CA GLY A 250 11.86 -3.74 4.08
C GLY A 250 11.94 -3.09 5.46
N GLY A 251 11.12 -3.53 6.39
CA GLY A 251 11.12 -3.04 7.78
C GLY A 251 10.49 -1.66 7.98
N VAL A 252 9.84 -1.10 6.95
CA VAL A 252 9.15 0.19 7.04
C VAL A 252 7.70 0.00 7.47
N ILE A 253 7.07 -1.04 6.99
CA ILE A 253 5.69 -1.41 7.27
C ILE A 253 5.60 -2.59 8.22
N LEU A 254 6.35 -3.62 7.98
CA LEU A 254 6.47 -4.83 8.77
C LEU A 254 7.69 -4.73 9.68
N PRO A 255 7.83 -5.62 10.69
CA PRO A 255 9.04 -5.71 11.49
C PRO A 255 10.29 -5.92 10.63
N ASP A 256 11.41 -5.43 11.15
CA ASP A 256 12.72 -5.48 10.49
C ASP A 256 13.02 -6.88 9.92
N PRO A 257 13.39 -6.99 8.62
CA PRO A 257 13.76 -8.25 7.99
C PRO A 257 14.88 -8.99 8.68
N GLU A 258 15.88 -8.30 9.23
CA GLU A 258 16.99 -8.94 9.96
C GLU A 258 16.52 -9.64 11.22
N ASN A 259 15.40 -9.18 11.81
CA ASN A 259 14.81 -9.73 13.04
C ASN A 259 13.55 -10.56 12.79
N SER A 260 13.34 -11.03 11.54
CA SER A 260 12.12 -11.71 11.15
C SER A 260 12.40 -13.01 10.39
N PHE A 261 11.47 -13.96 10.54
CA PHE A 261 11.31 -15.10 9.66
C PHE A 261 10.09 -14.87 8.77
N TYR A 262 10.17 -15.25 7.51
CA TYR A 262 9.09 -15.09 6.55
C TYR A 262 8.50 -16.44 6.16
N CYS A 263 7.17 -16.56 6.27
CA CYS A 263 6.39 -17.66 5.72
C CYS A 263 5.42 -17.09 4.68
N ILE A 264 5.54 -17.53 3.44
CA ILE A 264 4.71 -17.07 2.34
C ILE A 264 3.76 -18.20 1.95
N ASP A 265 2.51 -18.10 2.39
CA ASP A 265 1.47 -19.10 2.08
C ASP A 265 0.86 -18.79 0.70
N GLU A 266 0.54 -19.85 -0.08
CA GLU A 266 0.09 -19.73 -1.46
C GLU A 266 1.05 -18.88 -2.34
N ALA A 267 2.36 -19.13 -2.18
CA ALA A 267 3.45 -18.35 -2.80
C ALA A 267 3.38 -18.27 -4.34
N HIS A 268 2.61 -19.16 -4.99
CA HIS A 268 2.39 -19.11 -6.44
C HIS A 268 1.68 -17.83 -6.93
N HIS A 269 1.04 -17.09 -6.01
CA HIS A 269 0.47 -15.76 -6.31
C HIS A 269 1.50 -14.62 -6.27
N LEU A 270 2.66 -14.85 -5.63
CA LEU A 270 3.65 -13.80 -5.39
C LEU A 270 4.19 -13.15 -6.67
N PRO A 271 4.53 -13.90 -7.75
CA PRO A 271 5.03 -13.29 -8.99
C PRO A 271 4.06 -12.28 -9.58
N LYS A 272 2.76 -12.63 -9.65
CA LYS A 272 1.73 -11.71 -10.15
C LYS A 272 1.59 -10.47 -9.26
N LYS A 273 1.68 -10.63 -7.94
CA LYS A 273 1.61 -9.51 -6.98
C LYS A 273 2.84 -8.61 -7.09
N ALA A 274 4.01 -9.18 -7.29
CA ALA A 274 5.24 -8.40 -7.51
C ALA A 274 5.13 -7.57 -8.79
N LEU A 275 4.73 -8.17 -9.91
CA LEU A 275 4.50 -7.43 -11.15
C LEU A 275 3.51 -6.28 -10.96
N SER A 276 2.39 -6.52 -10.30
CA SER A 276 1.39 -5.48 -10.03
C SER A 276 1.92 -4.37 -9.11
N GLN A 277 2.75 -4.70 -8.13
CA GLN A 277 3.30 -3.71 -7.19
C GLN A 277 4.37 -2.81 -7.83
N PHE A 278 5.16 -3.37 -8.74
CA PHE A 278 6.22 -2.61 -9.42
C PHE A 278 5.75 -1.99 -10.74
N ALA A 279 4.50 -2.25 -11.15
CA ALA A 279 3.86 -1.53 -12.25
C ALA A 279 3.53 -0.10 -11.81
N ALA A 280 3.69 0.83 -12.74
CA ALA A 280 3.19 2.19 -12.59
C ALA A 280 2.07 2.43 -13.60
N GLU A 281 1.02 3.11 -13.15
CA GLU A 281 -0.12 3.47 -14.00
C GLU A 281 -0.67 4.84 -13.62
N HIS A 282 -1.24 5.56 -14.55
CA HIS A 282 -2.06 6.73 -14.26
C HIS A 282 -3.20 6.89 -15.28
N SER A 283 -4.33 7.45 -14.82
CA SER A 283 -5.44 7.85 -15.66
C SER A 283 -5.15 9.21 -16.28
N TRP A 284 -5.43 9.36 -17.57
CA TRP A 284 -5.29 10.63 -18.30
C TRP A 284 -6.22 11.70 -17.73
N ASN A 285 -7.52 11.37 -17.49
CA ASN A 285 -8.48 12.30 -16.92
C ASN A 285 -8.09 12.79 -15.53
N GLN A 286 -7.58 11.86 -14.67
CA GLN A 286 -7.13 12.24 -13.33
C GLN A 286 -5.85 13.09 -13.36
N ALA A 287 -4.96 12.85 -14.32
CA ALA A 287 -3.76 13.66 -14.51
C ALA A 287 -4.13 15.09 -14.94
N VAL A 288 -4.95 15.23 -15.98
CA VAL A 288 -5.43 16.53 -16.45
C VAL A 288 -6.13 17.31 -15.34
N TRP A 289 -7.06 16.64 -14.62
CA TRP A 289 -7.75 17.26 -13.49
C TRP A 289 -6.77 17.79 -12.43
N ALA A 290 -5.76 16.99 -12.07
CA ALA A 290 -4.78 17.39 -11.06
C ALA A 290 -3.97 18.62 -11.52
N LEU A 291 -3.53 18.64 -12.77
CA LEU A 291 -2.74 19.74 -13.33
C LEU A 291 -3.55 21.04 -13.44
N GLU A 292 -4.80 20.96 -13.86
CA GLU A 292 -5.70 22.14 -13.94
C GLU A 292 -6.05 22.71 -12.56
N LYS A 293 -6.12 21.88 -11.51
CA LYS A 293 -6.49 22.31 -10.16
C LYS A 293 -5.29 22.73 -9.30
N LEU A 294 -4.09 22.31 -9.66
CA LEU A 294 -2.88 22.61 -8.90
C LEU A 294 -2.69 24.11 -8.61
N PRO A 295 -2.90 25.05 -9.56
CA PRO A 295 -2.74 26.49 -9.31
C PRO A 295 -3.62 27.03 -8.19
N GLN A 296 -4.76 26.41 -7.91
CA GLN A 296 -5.63 26.82 -6.80
C GLN A 296 -4.99 26.50 -5.44
N VAL A 297 -4.19 25.45 -5.37
CA VAL A 297 -3.52 25.01 -4.13
C VAL A 297 -2.19 25.72 -3.96
N THR A 298 -1.41 25.90 -5.03
CA THR A 298 -0.14 26.65 -4.99
C THR A 298 -0.39 28.13 -4.63
N GLY A 299 -1.49 28.74 -5.09
CA GLY A 299 -1.92 30.05 -4.67
C GLY A 299 -2.20 30.17 -3.17
N LYS A 300 -2.79 29.15 -2.55
CA LYS A 300 -2.97 29.10 -1.09
C LYS A 300 -1.63 28.95 -0.36
N ILE A 301 -0.70 28.16 -0.92
CA ILE A 301 0.66 28.01 -0.37
C ILE A 301 1.38 29.36 -0.37
N THR A 302 1.31 30.10 -1.48
CA THR A 302 1.89 31.44 -1.59
C THR A 302 1.34 32.40 -0.53
N ALA A 303 0.03 32.35 -0.30
CA ALA A 303 -0.62 33.22 0.69
C ALA A 303 -0.20 32.93 2.15
N LEU A 304 0.24 31.71 2.46
CA LEU A 304 0.62 31.28 3.81
C LEU A 304 2.14 31.18 4.05
N THR A 305 2.98 31.22 3.01
CA THR A 305 4.40 30.87 3.14
C THR A 305 5.22 31.80 2.28
N ASP A 306 5.28 32.90 2.05
CA ASP A 306 6.17 33.74 1.21
C ASP A 306 6.98 32.98 0.11
N LYS A 307 6.44 31.86 -0.41
CA LYS A 307 7.09 31.00 -1.40
C LYS A 307 6.47 31.12 -2.81
N GLY A 308 6.08 32.34 -3.18
CA GLY A 308 5.45 32.60 -4.47
C GLY A 308 6.28 32.19 -5.69
N GLU A 309 7.60 32.33 -5.63
CA GLU A 309 8.49 31.92 -6.71
C GLU A 309 8.46 30.40 -6.96
N LEU A 310 8.49 29.60 -5.87
CA LEU A 310 8.37 28.14 -5.99
C LEU A 310 7.01 27.70 -6.50
N ALA A 311 5.94 28.40 -6.09
CA ALA A 311 4.59 28.14 -6.58
C ALA A 311 4.48 28.42 -8.08
N ASN A 312 5.02 29.53 -8.55
CA ASN A 312 5.01 29.88 -9.98
C ASN A 312 5.79 28.84 -10.81
N LEU A 313 6.95 28.39 -10.34
CA LEU A 313 7.73 27.33 -11.02
C LEU A 313 6.94 26.01 -11.09
N ALA A 314 6.19 25.67 -10.07
CA ALA A 314 5.34 24.47 -10.08
C ALA A 314 4.17 24.64 -11.07
N ASP A 315 3.55 25.81 -11.13
CA ASP A 315 2.44 26.10 -12.05
C ASP A 315 2.90 26.12 -13.51
N GLU A 316 4.06 26.69 -13.80
CA GLU A 316 4.69 26.64 -15.13
C GLU A 316 5.02 25.21 -15.56
N ALA A 317 5.59 24.40 -14.66
CA ALA A 317 5.89 23.01 -14.94
C ALA A 317 4.61 22.17 -15.12
N ALA A 318 3.53 22.49 -14.38
CA ALA A 318 2.22 21.85 -14.55
C ALA A 318 1.59 22.18 -15.90
N ALA A 319 1.69 23.42 -16.33
CA ALA A 319 1.21 23.85 -17.66
C ALA A 319 1.99 23.14 -18.78
N SER A 320 3.31 23.01 -18.66
CA SER A 320 4.14 22.29 -19.63
C SER A 320 3.77 20.78 -19.71
N LEU A 321 3.55 20.13 -18.55
CA LEU A 321 3.11 18.74 -18.55
C LEU A 321 1.71 18.58 -19.13
N LEU A 322 0.79 19.49 -18.84
CA LEU A 322 -0.56 19.50 -19.39
C LEU A 322 -0.55 19.63 -20.91
N GLU A 323 0.30 20.52 -21.46
CA GLU A 323 0.50 20.66 -22.90
C GLU A 323 1.02 19.36 -23.52
N SER A 324 2.05 18.74 -22.92
CA SER A 324 2.57 17.46 -23.37
C SER A 324 1.52 16.33 -23.32
N LEU A 325 0.65 16.31 -22.30
CA LEU A 325 -0.45 15.34 -22.25
C LEU A 325 -1.49 15.62 -23.33
N HIS A 326 -1.79 16.87 -23.66
CA HIS A 326 -2.73 17.20 -24.75
C HIS A 326 -2.22 16.75 -26.12
N GLU A 327 -0.91 16.76 -26.37
CA GLU A 327 -0.33 16.20 -27.60
C GLU A 327 -0.69 14.73 -27.78
N TRP A 328 -0.81 13.98 -26.68
CA TRP A 328 -1.21 12.57 -26.71
C TRP A 328 -2.63 12.34 -27.24
N GLN A 329 -3.55 13.31 -27.11
CA GLN A 329 -4.94 13.15 -27.59
C GLN A 329 -5.00 12.79 -29.08
N PHE A 330 -4.12 13.38 -29.87
CA PHE A 330 -4.05 13.11 -31.29
C PHE A 330 -3.63 11.64 -31.55
N HIS A 331 -2.56 11.20 -30.91
CA HIS A 331 -2.05 9.83 -31.07
C HIS A 331 -3.04 8.79 -30.55
N LEU A 332 -3.71 9.06 -29.43
CA LEU A 332 -4.71 8.15 -28.85
C LEU A 332 -5.98 8.06 -29.71
N ALA A 333 -6.36 9.14 -30.39
CA ALA A 333 -7.52 9.15 -31.27
C ALA A 333 -7.30 8.41 -32.59
N GLU A 334 -6.06 8.41 -33.11
CA GLU A 334 -5.70 7.76 -34.36
C GLU A 334 -5.30 6.30 -34.20
N GLU A 335 -5.04 5.81 -32.96
CA GLU A 335 -4.58 4.45 -32.71
C GLU A 335 -5.71 3.41 -32.89
N PRO A 336 -5.63 2.52 -33.89
CA PRO A 336 -6.69 1.54 -34.17
C PRO A 336 -6.95 0.56 -33.02
N SER A 337 -5.92 0.19 -32.25
CA SER A 337 -6.03 -0.75 -31.12
C SER A 337 -6.88 -0.20 -29.98
N LEU A 338 -7.02 1.14 -29.88
CA LEU A 338 -7.85 1.82 -28.90
C LEU A 338 -9.28 2.10 -29.38
N SER A 339 -9.60 1.71 -30.62
CA SER A 339 -10.95 1.87 -31.17
C SER A 339 -11.93 0.94 -30.44
N LEU A 340 -13.07 1.47 -30.02
CA LEU A 340 -14.11 0.65 -29.40
C LEU A 340 -14.72 -0.28 -30.41
N GLY A 341 -14.36 -1.57 -30.29
CA GLY A 341 -14.98 -2.76 -30.85
C GLY A 341 -15.71 -2.66 -32.18
N SER A 342 -15.01 -2.95 -33.24
CA SER A 342 -15.60 -3.35 -34.53
C SER A 342 -15.85 -4.86 -34.62
N SER A 343 -15.46 -5.68 -33.62
CA SER A 343 -15.65 -7.12 -33.68
C SER A 343 -16.72 -7.61 -32.65
N GLU A 344 -17.61 -8.52 -33.12
CA GLU A 344 -18.60 -9.19 -32.26
C GLU A 344 -17.93 -10.03 -31.12
N ASN A 345 -16.66 -10.39 -31.26
CA ASN A 345 -15.90 -11.12 -30.25
C ASN A 345 -15.51 -10.26 -29.06
N ASP A 346 -15.17 -8.97 -29.26
CA ASP A 346 -14.78 -8.05 -28.18
C ASP A 346 -15.97 -7.72 -27.24
N ARG A 347 -17.18 -7.72 -27.78
CA ARG A 347 -18.40 -7.56 -26.98
C ARG A 347 -18.70 -8.72 -26.03
N ARG A 348 -18.11 -9.90 -26.26
CA ARG A 348 -18.30 -11.11 -25.43
C ARG A 348 -17.28 -11.22 -24.29
N THR A 349 -16.09 -10.59 -24.44
CA THR A 349 -15.01 -10.72 -23.47
C THR A 349 -14.94 -9.58 -22.47
N ASN A 350 -15.69 -8.50 -22.66
CA ASN A 350 -15.64 -7.29 -21.81
C ASN A 350 -14.21 -6.76 -21.60
N SER A 351 -13.30 -7.02 -22.55
CA SER A 351 -11.91 -6.58 -22.50
C SER A 351 -11.81 -5.12 -22.94
N GLU A 352 -11.10 -4.32 -22.17
CA GLU A 352 -10.83 -2.92 -22.52
C GLU A 352 -9.86 -2.85 -23.72
N PRO A 353 -10.12 -1.98 -24.72
CA PRO A 353 -9.22 -1.75 -25.82
C PRO A 353 -7.82 -1.39 -25.34
N THR A 354 -6.80 -2.09 -25.80
CA THR A 354 -5.44 -1.94 -25.29
C THR A 354 -4.44 -1.82 -26.44
N TRP A 355 -3.61 -0.79 -26.39
CA TRP A 355 -2.47 -0.59 -27.27
C TRP A 355 -1.21 -1.05 -26.55
N LEU A 356 -0.76 -2.25 -26.89
CA LEU A 356 0.48 -2.82 -26.37
C LEU A 356 1.66 -2.35 -27.21
N TRP A 357 2.71 -1.86 -26.59
CA TRP A 357 3.95 -1.49 -27.26
C TRP A 357 4.82 -2.74 -27.47
N GLU A 358 5.06 -3.07 -28.73
CA GLU A 358 5.75 -4.30 -29.13
C GLU A 358 7.16 -4.34 -28.52
N ASP A 359 7.51 -5.43 -27.85
CA ASP A 359 8.77 -5.61 -27.12
C ASP A 359 9.09 -4.46 -26.14
N GLY A 360 8.09 -3.77 -25.62
CA GLY A 360 8.28 -2.62 -24.75
C GLY A 360 8.98 -1.43 -25.41
N LYS A 361 9.09 -1.42 -26.73
CA LYS A 361 9.70 -0.33 -27.50
C LYS A 361 8.71 0.82 -27.65
N ILE A 362 9.22 2.03 -27.60
CA ILE A 362 8.43 3.22 -27.92
C ILE A 362 8.02 3.11 -29.40
N PRO A 363 6.72 3.29 -29.74
CA PRO A 363 6.28 3.28 -31.13
C PRO A 363 7.01 4.33 -31.96
N GLU A 364 7.30 4.00 -33.23
CA GLU A 364 8.05 4.85 -34.15
C GLU A 364 7.38 6.23 -34.29
N GLY A 365 8.15 7.27 -34.14
CA GLY A 365 7.71 8.66 -34.21
C GLY A 365 7.18 9.23 -32.88
N LEU A 366 7.07 8.43 -31.81
CA LEU A 366 6.62 8.90 -30.48
C LEU A 366 7.78 9.12 -29.49
N GLU A 367 9.02 8.88 -29.87
CA GLU A 367 10.19 8.96 -28.98
C GLU A 367 10.32 10.36 -28.35
N THR A 368 10.10 11.39 -29.16
CA THR A 368 10.16 12.79 -28.70
C THR A 368 9.01 13.11 -27.76
N THR A 369 7.79 12.71 -28.10
CA THR A 369 6.59 12.97 -27.26
C THR A 369 6.69 12.27 -25.92
N VAL A 370 7.11 10.98 -25.89
CA VAL A 370 7.37 10.24 -24.65
C VAL A 370 8.44 10.92 -23.81
N SER A 371 9.56 11.29 -24.43
CA SER A 371 10.68 11.93 -23.73
C SER A 371 10.28 13.30 -23.16
N ASN A 372 9.59 14.13 -23.91
CA ASN A 372 9.13 15.44 -23.46
C ASN A 372 8.17 15.33 -22.29
N THR A 373 7.21 14.39 -22.36
CA THR A 373 6.26 14.16 -21.27
C THR A 373 6.96 13.69 -20.01
N ALA A 374 7.94 12.78 -20.11
CA ALA A 374 8.72 12.32 -18.96
C ALA A 374 9.56 13.45 -18.34
N ILE A 375 10.19 14.29 -19.16
CA ILE A 375 10.97 15.46 -18.69
C ILE A 375 10.05 16.45 -17.97
N ALA A 376 8.89 16.78 -18.53
CA ALA A 376 7.92 17.68 -17.93
C ALA A 376 7.39 17.14 -16.59
N ALA A 377 7.09 15.84 -16.51
CA ALA A 377 6.65 15.17 -15.27
C ALA A 377 7.72 15.23 -14.18
N ARG A 378 8.98 14.93 -14.50
CA ARG A 378 10.12 15.04 -13.56
C ARG A 378 10.33 16.47 -13.07
N SER A 379 10.22 17.44 -13.98
CA SER A 379 10.34 18.87 -13.63
C SER A 379 9.27 19.27 -12.62
N LEU A 380 8.02 18.93 -12.89
CA LEU A 380 6.91 19.22 -11.98
C LEU A 380 7.12 18.52 -10.62
N TYR A 381 7.46 17.24 -10.61
CA TYR A 381 7.69 16.48 -9.38
C TYR A 381 8.77 17.10 -8.49
N LYS A 382 9.84 17.61 -9.09
CA LYS A 382 10.89 18.35 -8.37
C LYS A 382 10.34 19.59 -7.66
N HIS A 383 9.55 20.42 -8.35
CA HIS A 383 8.96 21.63 -7.77
C HIS A 383 7.91 21.34 -6.70
N ILE A 384 7.10 20.29 -6.91
CA ILE A 384 6.13 19.81 -5.91
C ILE A 384 6.82 19.34 -4.62
N ASN A 385 7.94 18.64 -4.71
CA ASN A 385 8.71 18.26 -3.52
C ASN A 385 9.30 19.48 -2.82
N SER A 386 9.81 20.45 -3.55
CA SER A 386 10.31 21.72 -2.97
C SER A 386 9.21 22.49 -2.23
N LEU A 387 7.99 22.53 -2.77
CA LEU A 387 6.84 23.12 -2.09
C LEU A 387 6.43 22.34 -0.83
N ASN A 388 6.47 21.02 -0.88
CA ASN A 388 6.19 20.17 0.28
C ASN A 388 7.20 20.40 1.42
N ASP A 389 8.48 20.58 1.07
CA ASP A 389 9.53 20.89 2.06
C ASP A 389 9.33 22.28 2.66
N ALA A 390 8.93 23.26 1.84
CA ALA A 390 8.59 24.61 2.30
C ALA A 390 7.38 24.61 3.26
N LEU A 391 6.30 23.86 2.95
CA LEU A 391 5.16 23.69 3.84
C LEU A 391 5.57 23.00 5.16
N SER A 392 6.44 21.99 5.06
CA SER A 392 6.95 21.29 6.23
C SER A 392 7.82 22.17 7.11
N ALA A 393 8.58 23.11 6.53
CA ALA A 393 9.37 24.10 7.26
C ALA A 393 8.47 25.15 7.94
N ALA A 394 7.51 25.73 7.20
CA ALA A 394 6.56 26.71 7.74
C ALA A 394 5.74 26.15 8.90
N ARG A 395 5.45 24.85 8.90
CA ARG A 395 4.77 24.16 9.99
C ARG A 395 5.59 24.07 11.28
N ARG A 396 6.92 24.03 11.19
CA ARG A 396 7.81 23.98 12.38
C ARG A 396 7.91 25.34 13.10
N ASP A 397 7.70 26.41 12.37
CA ASP A 397 7.70 27.78 12.89
C ASP A 397 6.34 28.10 13.55
N LYS A 398 6.04 27.52 14.63
CA LYS A 398 4.83 27.58 15.53
C LYS A 398 4.01 28.91 15.53
N ASP A 399 3.78 29.51 14.36
CA ASP A 399 2.98 30.72 14.20
C ASP A 399 1.47 30.45 14.20
N GLN A 400 0.68 31.51 14.31
CA GLN A 400 -0.79 31.51 14.44
C GLN A 400 -1.54 30.75 13.31
N ASN A 401 -0.85 30.34 12.23
CA ASN A 401 -1.40 29.69 11.04
C ASN A 401 -1.20 28.17 11.00
N SER A 402 -0.72 27.53 12.06
CA SER A 402 -0.36 26.09 12.04
C SER A 402 -1.51 25.18 11.58
N ALA A 403 -2.75 25.44 12.01
CA ALA A 403 -3.92 24.68 11.61
C ALA A 403 -4.28 24.85 10.12
N GLN A 404 -4.02 26.04 9.53
CA GLN A 404 -4.23 26.29 8.11
C GLN A 404 -3.16 25.58 7.28
N ILE A 405 -1.91 25.62 7.72
CA ILE A 405 -0.79 24.92 7.08
C ILE A 405 -1.02 23.40 7.13
N ASP A 406 -1.53 22.86 8.23
CA ASP A 406 -1.86 21.44 8.37
C ASP A 406 -2.95 21.00 7.37
N ARG A 407 -4.00 21.79 7.23
CA ARG A 407 -5.06 21.53 6.23
C ARG A 407 -4.52 21.59 4.81
N LEU A 408 -3.75 22.64 4.52
CA LEU A 408 -3.15 22.83 3.21
C LEU A 408 -2.15 21.71 2.87
N SER A 409 -1.36 21.25 3.83
CA SER A 409 -0.45 20.10 3.66
C SER A 409 -1.21 18.82 3.32
N THR A 410 -2.38 18.59 3.93
CA THR A 410 -3.24 17.44 3.62
C THR A 410 -3.84 17.56 2.21
N GLU A 411 -4.34 18.73 1.84
CA GLU A 411 -4.86 19.02 0.50
C GLU A 411 -3.77 18.86 -0.57
N PHE A 412 -2.61 19.45 -0.35
CA PHE A 412 -1.47 19.37 -1.25
C PHE A 412 -0.93 17.95 -1.41
N GLY A 413 -1.03 17.13 -0.37
CA GLY A 413 -0.66 15.72 -0.40
C GLY A 413 -1.37 14.92 -1.49
N VAL A 414 -2.63 15.21 -1.80
CA VAL A 414 -3.39 14.55 -2.87
C VAL A 414 -2.75 14.82 -4.23
N PHE A 415 -2.38 16.07 -4.51
CA PHE A 415 -1.71 16.44 -5.76
C PHE A 415 -0.33 15.81 -5.86
N ARG A 416 0.43 15.85 -4.77
CA ARG A 416 1.75 15.23 -4.71
C ARG A 416 1.69 13.74 -5.05
N ALA A 417 0.73 12.99 -4.50
CA ALA A 417 0.54 11.58 -4.80
C ALA A 417 0.29 11.32 -6.28
N ARG A 418 -0.59 12.11 -6.89
CA ARG A 418 -0.92 11.97 -8.31
C ARG A 418 0.26 12.33 -9.22
N ILE A 419 0.97 13.40 -8.90
CA ILE A 419 2.14 13.81 -9.69
C ILE A 419 3.26 12.79 -9.58
N GLU A 420 3.48 12.21 -8.41
CA GLU A 420 4.43 11.11 -8.23
C GLU A 420 4.06 9.89 -9.07
N GLN A 421 2.79 9.50 -9.09
CA GLN A 421 2.28 8.40 -9.90
C GLN A 421 2.43 8.66 -11.40
N ILE A 422 2.09 9.86 -11.87
CA ILE A 422 2.30 10.29 -13.25
C ILE A 422 3.79 10.19 -13.60
N THR A 423 4.66 10.74 -12.75
CA THR A 423 6.11 10.75 -13.00
C THR A 423 6.67 9.33 -13.06
N ALA A 424 6.30 8.47 -12.11
CA ALA A 424 6.74 7.08 -12.10
C ALA A 424 6.32 6.32 -13.38
N THR A 425 5.08 6.55 -13.85
CA THR A 425 4.60 5.94 -15.10
C THR A 425 5.39 6.42 -16.30
N TRP A 426 5.61 7.73 -16.44
CA TRP A 426 6.36 8.27 -17.58
C TRP A 426 7.85 7.95 -17.52
N ASP A 427 8.42 7.78 -16.34
CA ASP A 427 9.79 7.29 -16.17
C ASP A 427 9.93 5.88 -16.76
N LEU A 428 9.02 4.96 -16.42
CA LEU A 428 9.05 3.61 -16.98
C LEU A 428 8.72 3.59 -18.48
N LEU A 429 7.73 4.37 -18.94
CA LEU A 429 7.39 4.45 -20.37
C LEU A 429 8.56 4.97 -21.20
N SER A 430 9.34 5.93 -20.67
CA SER A 430 10.51 6.50 -21.36
C SER A 430 11.78 5.65 -21.24
N THR A 431 11.80 4.63 -20.40
CA THR A 431 12.97 3.76 -20.22
C THR A 431 13.22 2.94 -21.48
N VAL A 432 14.46 2.96 -21.97
CA VAL A 432 14.91 2.10 -23.05
C VAL A 432 15.73 0.96 -22.42
N PRO A 433 15.39 -0.31 -22.66
CA PRO A 433 16.13 -1.44 -22.07
C PRO A 433 17.56 -1.45 -22.58
N LEU A 434 18.51 -1.78 -21.71
CA LEU A 434 19.90 -2.00 -22.10
C LEU A 434 20.05 -3.32 -22.84
N GLU A 435 21.12 -3.46 -23.62
CA GLU A 435 21.39 -4.68 -24.36
C GLU A 435 21.54 -5.88 -23.40
N GLY A 436 20.68 -6.89 -23.57
CA GLY A 436 20.65 -8.09 -22.73
C GLY A 436 19.70 -8.01 -21.52
N GLU A 437 19.02 -6.90 -21.30
CA GLU A 437 17.95 -6.79 -20.32
C GLU A 437 16.60 -7.17 -20.93
N GLU A 438 15.72 -7.78 -20.11
CA GLU A 438 14.33 -8.01 -20.50
C GLU A 438 13.59 -6.67 -20.61
N PRO A 439 12.83 -6.44 -21.69
CA PRO A 439 12.11 -5.19 -21.87
C PRO A 439 10.95 -5.08 -20.89
N LEU A 440 10.68 -3.86 -20.43
CA LEU A 440 9.48 -3.55 -19.65
C LEU A 440 8.23 -3.68 -20.52
N ALA A 441 7.17 -4.25 -19.98
CA ALA A 441 5.87 -4.21 -20.63
C ALA A 441 5.31 -2.79 -20.56
N LYS A 442 4.84 -2.24 -21.69
CA LYS A 442 4.27 -0.90 -21.81
C LYS A 442 3.00 -0.97 -22.62
N TRP A 443 1.93 -0.35 -22.11
CA TRP A 443 0.66 -0.36 -22.80
C TRP A 443 -0.24 0.80 -22.38
N ILE A 444 -1.20 1.12 -23.26
CA ILE A 444 -2.24 2.11 -22.97
C ILE A 444 -3.58 1.40 -23.10
N THR A 445 -4.45 1.55 -22.12
CA THR A 445 -5.79 0.96 -22.10
C THR A 445 -6.84 2.06 -22.15
N ARG A 446 -7.85 1.93 -22.99
CA ARG A 446 -9.01 2.81 -22.99
C ARG A 446 -10.08 2.24 -22.08
N ARG A 447 -10.57 3.04 -21.13
CA ARG A 447 -11.57 2.58 -20.17
C ARG A 447 -12.92 2.27 -20.83
N ALA A 448 -13.56 1.19 -20.39
CA ALA A 448 -14.87 0.80 -20.90
C ALA A 448 -16.01 1.66 -20.34
N ASP A 449 -15.89 2.10 -19.10
CA ASP A 449 -16.86 2.91 -18.36
C ASP A 449 -16.75 4.42 -18.65
N ASP A 450 -15.58 4.89 -19.07
CA ASP A 450 -15.34 6.27 -19.53
C ASP A 450 -14.55 6.27 -20.84
N LYS A 451 -15.26 6.41 -21.95
CA LYS A 451 -14.70 6.37 -23.31
C LYS A 451 -13.67 7.46 -23.61
N ASN A 452 -13.56 8.45 -22.74
CA ASN A 452 -12.62 9.55 -22.87
C ASN A 452 -11.45 9.44 -21.91
N ASP A 453 -11.38 8.36 -21.12
CA ASP A 453 -10.26 8.11 -20.23
C ASP A 453 -9.34 7.01 -20.75
N TYR A 454 -8.04 7.25 -20.62
CA TYR A 454 -6.97 6.35 -21.00
C TYR A 454 -6.08 6.09 -19.79
N ILE A 455 -5.70 4.83 -19.59
CA ILE A 455 -4.76 4.44 -18.56
C ILE A 455 -3.42 4.14 -19.22
N PHE A 456 -2.41 4.87 -18.85
CA PHE A 456 -1.02 4.63 -19.23
C PHE A 456 -0.39 3.67 -18.23
N ASN A 457 0.29 2.63 -18.71
CA ASN A 457 0.81 1.55 -17.89
C ASN A 457 2.23 1.17 -18.28
N ALA A 458 3.07 0.83 -17.29
CA ALA A 458 4.38 0.22 -17.51
C ALA A 458 4.76 -0.69 -16.32
N SER A 459 5.38 -1.86 -16.57
CA SER A 459 5.81 -2.80 -15.54
C SER A 459 7.04 -3.61 -15.95
#